data_b255c5635dbc0c4a9032822c7ff41cfd
#
_entry.id   b255c5635dbc0c4a9032822c7ff41cfd
#
_cell.length_a   1.000
_cell.length_b   1.000
_cell.length_c   1.000
_cell.angle_alpha   90.00
_cell.angle_beta   90.00
_cell.angle_gamma   90.00
#
_symmetry.space_group_name_H-M   'P 1'
#
loop_
_entity.id
_entity.type
_entity.pdbx_description
1 polymer ?
#
loop_
_entity_poly.entity_id
_entity_poly.type
_entity_poly.pdbx_seq_one_letter_code
_entity_poly.pdbx_strand_id
1 'polypeptide(L)' 'MPRSKTRPLAPVPRYTLTRREAAASLGISINHFERRVQPELKVVLSGQLILIPVAELERWVNSHAHRLVELPASDSAG' A
#
# COMPACT_ATOMS: atom_id res chain seq x y z
N MET A 1 15.77 -2.59 28.61
CA MET A 1 15.42 -2.80 27.97
C MET A 1 14.70 -2.99 27.54
N PRO A 2 14.72 -2.96 27.42
CA PRO A 2 14.24 -3.30 26.67
C PRO A 2 13.38 -3.25 26.17
N ARG A 3 13.60 -3.19 25.96
CA ARG A 3 12.94 -3.32 25.26
C ARG A 3 12.57 -3.55 24.60
N SER A 4 12.82 -3.65 24.68
CA SER A 4 12.60 -4.01 23.83
C SER A 4 12.28 -4.28 23.22
N LYS A 5 12.53 -4.21 23.37
CA LYS A 5 12.39 -4.66 22.73
C LYS A 5 12.15 -4.81 21.95
N THR A 6 12.41 -4.86 21.82
CA THR A 6 12.27 -5.09 20.95
C THR A 6 12.41 -5.41 20.26
N ARG A 7 12.83 -5.70 20.11
CA ARG A 7 13.01 -6.19 19.36
C ARG A 7 13.29 -6.63 18.62
N PRO A 8 13.68 -6.49 18.44
CA PRO A 8 14.23 -6.88 17.56
C PRO A 8 14.51 -7.54 16.82
N LEU A 9 15.21 -7.25 16.94
CA LEU A 9 15.01 -8.42 16.18
C LEU A 9 14.96 -8.26 14.69
N ALA A 10 15.19 -9.36 14.00
CA ALA A 10 14.96 -9.38 12.58
C ALA A 10 13.50 -9.02 12.30
N PRO A 11 13.22 -8.24 11.27
CA PRO A 11 11.84 -7.89 10.94
C PRO A 11 11.03 -9.13 10.59
N VAL A 12 9.80 -9.15 11.06
CA VAL A 12 8.87 -10.21 10.71
C VAL A 12 8.26 -9.88 9.36
N PRO A 13 8.29 -10.80 8.41
CA PRO A 13 7.61 -10.55 7.14
C PRO A 13 6.14 -10.30 7.37
N ARG A 14 5.59 -9.29 6.71
CA ARG A 14 4.20 -8.91 6.86
C ARG A 14 3.44 -9.35 5.62
N TYR A 15 2.36 -10.08 5.84
CA TYR A 15 1.47 -10.43 4.73
C TYR A 15 0.42 -9.36 4.49
N THR A 16 0.07 -8.62 5.53
CA THR A 16 -0.95 -7.58 5.42
C THR A 16 -0.49 -6.34 6.17
N LEU A 17 -1.05 -5.22 5.75
CA LEU A 17 -0.80 -3.92 6.37
C LEU A 17 -2.14 -3.29 6.71
N THR A 18 -2.12 -2.38 7.68
CA THR A 18 -3.29 -1.55 7.89
C THR A 18 -3.40 -0.57 6.71
N ARG A 19 -4.58 0.08 6.60
CA ARG A 19 -4.75 1.08 5.55
C ARG A 19 -3.72 2.20 5.67
N ARG A 20 -3.45 2.62 6.89
CA ARG A 20 -2.48 3.70 7.12
C ARG A 20 -1.08 3.25 6.73
N GLU A 21 -0.72 2.03 7.10
CA GLU A 21 0.59 1.50 6.73
C GLU A 21 0.71 1.34 5.22
N ALA A 22 -0.37 0.89 4.58
CA ALA A 22 -0.36 0.71 3.13
C ALA A 22 -0.18 2.05 2.42
N ALA A 23 -0.91 3.07 2.88
CA ALA A 23 -0.77 4.40 2.29
C ALA A 23 0.66 4.91 2.46
N ALA A 24 1.21 4.74 3.66
CA ALA A 24 2.57 5.18 3.93
C ALA A 24 3.57 4.44 3.05
N SER A 25 3.37 3.15 2.84
CA SER A 25 4.29 2.37 2.01
C SER A 25 4.27 2.83 0.57
N LEU A 26 3.14 3.36 0.11
CA LEU A 26 3.03 3.90 -1.24
C LEU A 26 3.43 5.36 -1.31
N GLY A 27 3.66 6.01 -0.16
CA GLY A 27 4.05 7.39 -0.14
C GLY A 27 2.92 8.36 -0.41
N ILE A 28 1.70 7.99 -0.10
CA ILE A 28 0.53 8.83 -0.36
C ILE A 28 -0.27 8.99 0.93
N SER A 29 -1.18 9.97 0.92
CA SER A 29 -2.05 10.18 2.06
C SER A 29 -3.06 9.05 2.18
N ILE A 30 -3.59 8.87 3.39
CA ILE A 30 -4.60 7.84 3.57
C ILE A 30 -5.88 8.16 2.82
N ASN A 31 -6.23 9.44 2.69
CA ASN A 31 -7.40 9.82 1.93
C ASN A 31 -7.24 9.46 0.45
N HIS A 32 -6.06 9.72 -0.09
CA HIS A 32 -5.79 9.38 -1.48
C HIS A 32 -5.85 7.86 -1.65
N PHE A 33 -5.27 7.14 -0.71
CA PHE A 33 -5.28 5.68 -0.75
C PHE A 33 -6.71 5.15 -0.77
N GLU A 34 -7.54 5.64 0.12
CA GLU A 34 -8.90 5.13 0.25
C GLU A 34 -9.73 5.42 -0.99
N ARG A 35 -9.47 6.53 -1.65
CA ARG A 35 -10.27 6.91 -2.81
C ARG A 35 -9.77 6.33 -4.12
N ARG A 36 -8.45 6.17 -4.24
CA ARG A 36 -7.87 5.83 -5.54
C ARG A 36 -7.28 4.43 -5.62
N VAL A 37 -6.85 3.90 -4.50
CA VAL A 37 -6.13 2.62 -4.52
C VAL A 37 -6.97 1.51 -3.93
N GLN A 38 -7.52 1.74 -2.76
CA GLN A 38 -8.24 0.69 -2.04
C GLN A 38 -9.38 0.07 -2.86
N PRO A 39 -10.17 0.83 -3.61
CA PRO A 39 -11.26 0.21 -4.37
C PRO A 39 -10.79 -0.79 -5.42
N GLU A 40 -9.52 -0.75 -5.79
CA GLU A 40 -8.98 -1.65 -6.79
C GLU A 40 -8.28 -2.85 -6.17
N LEU A 41 -8.29 -2.95 -4.85
CA LEU A 41 -7.59 -4.02 -4.15
C LEU A 41 -8.57 -4.99 -3.53
N LYS A 42 -8.16 -6.25 -3.47
CA LYS A 42 -8.85 -7.21 -2.62
C LYS A 42 -8.32 -7.04 -1.22
N VAL A 43 -9.21 -6.88 -0.27
CA VAL A 43 -8.82 -6.65 1.12
C VAL A 43 -9.32 -7.78 1.98
N VAL A 44 -8.68 -7.93 3.13
CA VAL A 44 -9.10 -8.93 4.12
C VAL A 44 -9.83 -8.20 5.24
N LEU A 45 -11.03 -8.66 5.55
CA LEU A 45 -11.78 -8.12 6.66
C LEU A 45 -11.64 -9.07 7.84
N SER A 46 -11.19 -8.52 8.95
CA SER A 46 -11.00 -9.31 10.17
C SER A 46 -11.58 -8.52 11.32
N GLY A 47 -12.78 -8.93 11.75
CA GLY A 47 -13.50 -8.15 12.73
C GLY A 47 -13.80 -6.78 12.16
N GLN A 48 -13.34 -5.75 12.84
CA GLN A 48 -13.51 -4.39 12.35
C GLN A 48 -12.28 -3.86 11.61
N LEU A 49 -11.30 -4.72 11.42
CA LEU A 49 -10.06 -4.33 10.75
C LEU A 49 -10.16 -4.59 9.26
N ILE A 50 -9.62 -3.66 8.50
CA ILE A 50 -9.42 -3.83 7.07
C ILE A 50 -7.93 -3.99 6.86
N LEU A 51 -7.54 -5.16 6.38
CA LEU A 51 -6.14 -5.48 6.18
C LEU A 51 -5.84 -5.52 4.68
N ILE A 52 -4.74 -4.92 4.31
CA ILE A 52 -4.35 -4.80 2.91
C ILE A 52 -3.25 -5.81 2.64
N PRO A 53 -3.51 -6.83 1.81
CA PRO A 53 -2.46 -7.80 1.48
C PRO A 53 -1.31 -7.12 0.75
N VAL A 54 -0.10 -7.43 1.18
CA VAL A 54 1.08 -6.86 0.53
C VAL A 54 1.12 -7.25 -0.94
N ALA A 55 0.74 -8.49 -1.25
CA ALA A 55 0.73 -8.95 -2.64
C ALA A 55 -0.19 -8.12 -3.52
N GLU A 56 -1.32 -7.65 -2.95
CA GLU A 56 -2.24 -6.81 -3.70
C GLU A 56 -1.63 -5.44 -3.98
N LEU A 57 -0.89 -4.91 -3.01
CA LEU A 57 -0.19 -3.64 -3.23
C LEU A 57 0.85 -3.77 -4.33
N GLU A 58 1.61 -4.86 -4.30
CA GLU A 58 2.61 -5.09 -5.31
C GLU A 58 1.99 -5.23 -6.69
N ARG A 59 0.89 -5.98 -6.77
CA ARG A 59 0.18 -6.14 -8.03
C ARG A 59 -0.31 -4.79 -8.55
N TRP A 60 -0.88 -3.98 -7.65
CA TRP A 60 -1.41 -2.68 -8.05
C TRP A 60 -0.29 -1.77 -8.57
N VAL A 61 0.81 -1.72 -7.82
CA VAL A 61 1.93 -0.88 -8.23
C VAL A 61 2.47 -1.32 -9.59
N ASN A 62 2.65 -2.63 -9.76
CA ASN A 62 3.19 -3.14 -11.01
C ASN A 62 2.27 -2.89 -12.19
N SER A 63 0.96 -2.96 -11.97
CA SER A 63 0.02 -2.78 -13.06
C SER A 63 -0.19 -1.31 -13.42
N HIS A 64 0.15 -0.40 -12.51
CA HIS A 64 -0.04 1.03 -12.75
C HIS A 64 1.27 1.76 -13.02
N ALA A 65 2.40 1.07 -12.95
CA ALA A 65 3.69 1.72 -13.18
C ALA A 65 3.91 1.92 -14.66
N HIS A 66 4.27 3.14 -15.03
CA HIS A 66 4.54 3.48 -16.41
C HIS A 66 5.74 4.40 -16.46
N ARG A 67 6.47 4.33 -17.55
CA ARG A 67 7.45 5.36 -17.79
C ARG A 67 6.70 6.62 -18.25
N LEU A 68 7.15 7.78 -17.76
CA LEU A 68 6.45 9.00 -18.10
C LEU A 68 6.40 9.24 -19.60
N VAL A 69 7.44 8.82 -20.32
CA VAL A 69 7.46 9.02 -21.76
C VAL A 69 6.44 8.17 -22.50
N GLU A 70 5.86 7.19 -21.81
CA GLU A 70 4.85 6.31 -22.42
C GLU A 70 3.44 6.77 -22.17
N LEU A 71 3.27 7.81 -21.35
CA LEU A 71 1.95 8.31 -21.06
C LEU A 71 1.43 9.13 -22.21
N PRO A 72 0.14 9.01 -22.53
CA PRO A 72 -0.44 9.87 -23.56
C PRO A 72 -0.30 11.33 -23.18
N ALA A 73 -0.25 12.19 -24.20
CA ALA A 73 -0.11 13.62 -23.96
C ALA A 73 -1.27 14.15 -23.13
N SER A 74 -2.45 13.61 -23.30
CA SER A 74 -3.59 14.07 -22.53
C SER A 74 -3.40 13.79 -21.05
N ASP A 75 -2.70 12.73 -20.70
CA ASP A 75 -2.43 12.45 -19.31
C ASP A 75 -1.46 13.44 -18.73
N SER A 76 -0.47 13.81 -19.49
CA SER A 76 0.52 14.76 -19.00
C SER A 76 -0.08 16.13 -18.82
N ALA A 77 -1.10 16.46 -19.57
CA ALA A 77 -1.77 17.74 -19.43
C ALA A 77 -2.62 17.83 -18.18
N GLY A 78 -3.00 16.67 -17.66
CA GLY A 78 -3.84 16.62 -16.47
C GLY A 78 -3.14 17.15 -15.23
#